data_64f583d4d21d94fc71cd335b2ebf58b6
#
_entry.id   64f583d4d21d94fc71cd335b2ebf58b6
#
_cell.length_a   1.000
_cell.length_b   1.000
_cell.length_c   1.000
_cell.angle_alpha   90.00
_cell.angle_beta   90.00
_cell.angle_gamma   90.00
#
_symmetry.space_group_name_H-M   'P 1'
#
loop_
_entity.id
_entity.type
_entity.pdbx_description
1 polymer ?
#
loop_
_entity_poly.entity_id
_entity_poly.type
_entity_poly.pdbx_seq_one_letter_code
_entity_poly.pdbx_strand_id
1 'polypeptide(L)'
;AIPQANSKVYSLLEQSVVQVTLQAKGGGFINFHPKVWIIKETNPNTGTQQIKLIVLSRNLTSSNDLDVVCELSGKISTKQATQKAQSKHKPLVDFLTWLIGKTDNCTIRKNMCSLCIDINCIEQFDLTDSPFEDYEFFPMGIPGYDGHAECLEQSMLKHATEMLVISPFVDTHILNQMVSCSHGARKTLITRHASVTQEIINLFNNEVYTP
;
A
#
# COMPACT_ATOMS: atom_id res chain seq x y z
N ALA A 1 -1.68 15.66 12.83
CA ALA A 1 -1.12 16.99 12.94
C ALA A 1 0.38 16.94 12.61
N ILE A 2 0.84 17.77 11.69
CA ILE A 2 2.26 17.87 11.30
C ILE A 2 2.99 18.60 12.46
N PRO A 3 4.10 18.06 12.99
CA PRO A 3 4.82 18.71 14.08
C PRO A 3 5.36 20.08 13.65
N GLN A 4 5.16 21.11 14.49
CA GLN A 4 5.57 22.51 14.22
C GLN A 4 7.10 22.73 14.11
N ALA A 5 7.93 21.73 14.38
CA ALA A 5 9.39 21.87 14.51
C ALA A 5 10.14 22.24 13.21
N ASN A 6 9.52 22.14 12.04
CA ASN A 6 10.18 22.38 10.74
C ASN A 6 9.32 23.22 9.78
N SER A 7 8.77 24.35 10.24
CA SER A 7 7.89 25.20 9.46
C SER A 7 8.46 25.67 8.10
N LYS A 8 9.80 25.87 8.01
CA LYS A 8 10.45 26.30 6.77
C LYS A 8 10.46 25.20 5.68
N VAL A 9 10.58 23.93 6.05
CA VAL A 9 10.49 22.81 5.11
C VAL A 9 9.07 22.62 4.62
N TYR A 10 8.09 22.77 5.50
CA TYR A 10 6.66 22.67 5.15
C TYR A 10 6.20 23.76 4.21
N SER A 11 6.71 25.00 4.34
CA SER A 11 6.36 26.09 3.41
C SER A 11 6.82 25.80 1.97
N LEU A 12 7.92 25.07 1.79
CA LEU A 12 8.38 24.61 0.47
C LEU A 12 7.50 23.49 -0.12
N LEU A 13 6.88 22.70 0.75
CA LEU A 13 6.02 21.58 0.38
C LEU A 13 4.54 21.95 0.33
N GLU A 14 4.15 23.12 0.81
CA GLU A 14 2.75 23.54 0.95
C GLU A 14 1.97 23.46 -0.36
N GLN A 15 2.61 23.81 -1.48
CA GLN A 15 2.01 23.70 -2.81
C GLN A 15 1.89 22.25 -3.32
N SER A 16 2.57 21.31 -2.67
CA SER A 16 2.60 19.88 -3.03
C SER A 16 1.80 19.01 -2.06
N VAL A 17 1.29 19.58 -0.97
CA VAL A 17 0.54 18.85 0.06
C VAL A 17 -0.94 18.90 -0.25
N VAL A 18 -1.56 17.75 -0.30
CA VAL A 18 -3.02 17.59 -0.42
C VAL A 18 -3.55 17.02 0.89
N GLN A 19 -4.48 17.73 1.50
CA GLN A 19 -5.20 17.22 2.65
C GLN A 19 -6.31 16.28 2.20
N VAL A 20 -6.21 15.00 2.55
CA VAL A 20 -7.28 14.03 2.31
C VAL A 20 -8.18 13.99 3.54
N THR A 21 -9.40 14.48 3.39
CA THR A 21 -10.44 14.40 4.42
C THR A 21 -11.38 13.25 4.10
N LEU A 22 -11.56 12.34 5.05
CA LEU A 22 -12.47 11.22 4.95
C LEU A 22 -13.64 11.44 5.91
N GLN A 23 -14.85 11.09 5.47
CA GLN A 23 -16.05 11.12 6.32
C GLN A 23 -16.41 9.69 6.72
N ALA A 24 -16.43 9.44 8.03
CA ALA A 24 -16.88 8.16 8.56
C ALA A 24 -18.41 8.02 8.40
N LYS A 25 -18.85 6.97 7.75
CA LYS A 25 -20.26 6.54 7.81
C LYS A 25 -20.46 5.78 9.10
N GLY A 26 -21.29 6.28 10.01
CA GLY A 26 -21.62 5.58 11.24
C GLY A 26 -20.73 5.84 12.46
N GLY A 27 -19.97 6.95 12.51
CA GLY A 27 -19.25 7.39 13.72
C GLY A 27 -17.93 6.68 14.00
N GLY A 28 -17.43 5.87 13.08
CA GLY A 28 -16.09 5.25 13.17
C GLY A 28 -14.97 6.21 12.85
N PHE A 29 -13.75 5.93 13.34
CA PHE A 29 -12.54 6.67 13.01
C PHE A 29 -11.97 6.15 11.69
N ILE A 30 -11.93 6.98 10.65
CA ILE A 30 -11.31 6.65 9.37
C ILE A 30 -9.97 7.34 9.27
N ASN A 31 -8.92 6.58 8.95
CA ASN A 31 -7.58 7.10 8.81
C ASN A 31 -7.07 6.93 7.37
N PHE A 32 -6.53 8.00 6.78
CA PHE A 32 -5.80 7.94 5.53
C PHE A 32 -4.31 7.77 5.85
N HIS A 33 -3.77 6.55 5.64
CA HIS A 33 -2.45 6.21 6.12
C HIS A 33 -1.59 5.42 5.12
N PRO A 34 -1.65 5.70 3.81
CA PRO A 34 -0.76 5.06 2.85
C PRO A 34 0.67 5.55 3.01
N LYS A 35 1.62 4.67 2.76
CA LYS A 35 3.05 4.95 2.76
C LYS A 35 3.61 4.53 1.41
N VAL A 36 3.30 5.32 0.40
CA VAL A 36 3.58 5.02 -1.00
C VAL A 36 4.31 6.20 -1.64
N TRP A 37 5.37 5.91 -2.34
CA TRP A 37 6.08 6.86 -3.18
C TRP A 37 5.97 6.42 -4.63
N ILE A 38 5.61 7.34 -5.49
CA ILE A 38 5.55 7.14 -6.94
C ILE A 38 6.48 8.17 -7.56
N ILE A 39 7.59 7.71 -8.10
CA ILE A 39 8.68 8.56 -8.59
C ILE A 39 8.83 8.31 -10.08
N LYS A 40 8.68 9.37 -10.89
CA LYS A 40 9.03 9.32 -12.32
C LYS A 40 10.48 9.76 -12.48
N GLU A 41 11.29 8.91 -13.08
CA GLU A 41 12.69 9.15 -13.36
C GLU A 41 12.92 9.19 -14.86
N THR A 42 13.87 10.04 -15.28
CA THR A 42 14.35 10.09 -16.66
C THR A 42 15.87 9.92 -16.66
N ASN A 43 16.36 8.92 -17.38
CA ASN A 43 17.80 8.74 -17.56
C ASN A 43 18.33 9.88 -18.47
N PRO A 44 19.23 10.73 -18.01
CA PRO A 44 19.69 11.90 -18.77
C PRO A 44 20.49 11.52 -20.04
N ASN A 45 21.08 10.33 -20.06
CA ASN A 45 21.93 9.90 -21.18
C ASN A 45 21.12 9.22 -22.30
N THR A 46 20.07 8.49 -21.95
CA THR A 46 19.29 7.67 -22.89
C THR A 46 17.90 8.24 -23.17
N GLY A 47 17.42 9.16 -22.33
CA GLY A 47 16.04 9.65 -22.37
C GLY A 47 15.01 8.62 -21.91
N THR A 48 15.45 7.42 -21.49
CA THR A 48 14.54 6.37 -21.02
C THR A 48 13.83 6.82 -19.73
N GLN A 49 12.54 6.64 -19.69
CA GLN A 49 11.70 6.98 -18.54
C GLN A 49 11.22 5.74 -17.81
N GLN A 50 11.14 5.83 -16.50
CA GLN A 50 10.58 4.77 -15.65
C GLN A 50 9.80 5.35 -14.47
N ILE A 51 8.90 4.54 -13.91
CA ILE A 51 8.26 4.80 -12.64
C ILE A 51 8.83 3.83 -11.61
N LYS A 52 9.25 4.36 -10.48
CA LYS A 52 9.50 3.60 -9.26
C LYS A 52 8.31 3.75 -8.34
N LEU A 53 7.77 2.64 -7.90
CA LEU A 53 6.76 2.55 -6.86
C LEU A 53 7.40 1.95 -5.62
N ILE A 54 7.37 2.68 -4.51
CA ILE A 54 7.93 2.23 -3.24
C ILE A 54 6.79 2.20 -2.22
N VAL A 55 6.56 1.05 -1.63
CA VAL A 55 5.59 0.85 -0.55
C VAL A 55 6.36 0.55 0.73
N LEU A 56 6.04 1.30 1.79
CA LEU A 56 6.72 1.24 3.08
C LEU A 56 5.75 0.75 4.17
N SER A 57 6.24 -0.04 5.12
CA SER A 57 5.43 -0.44 6.28
C SER A 57 5.30 0.68 7.32
N ARG A 58 6.20 1.68 7.30
CA ARG A 58 6.29 2.77 8.29
C ARG A 58 6.29 4.16 7.66
N ASN A 59 5.99 5.16 8.50
CA ASN A 59 6.23 6.56 8.14
C ASN A 59 7.73 6.86 8.11
N LEU A 60 8.13 7.86 7.33
CA LEU A 60 9.48 8.42 7.39
C LEU A 60 9.71 9.04 8.77
N THR A 61 10.44 8.34 9.60
CA THR A 61 10.83 8.78 10.95
C THR A 61 12.32 8.54 11.14
N SER A 62 12.92 9.24 12.08
CA SER A 62 14.32 9.06 12.45
C SER A 62 14.58 7.88 13.40
N SER A 63 13.57 7.06 13.69
CA SER A 63 13.73 5.91 14.59
C SER A 63 14.44 4.74 13.88
N ASN A 64 15.27 4.01 14.65
CA ASN A 64 16.04 2.86 14.16
C ASN A 64 15.25 1.54 14.25
N ASP A 65 13.97 1.58 13.91
CA ASP A 65 13.13 0.39 13.93
C ASP A 65 13.20 -0.37 12.61
N LEU A 66 12.88 -1.66 12.65
CA LEU A 66 12.77 -2.50 11.47
C LEU A 66 11.62 -2.02 10.58
N ASP A 67 11.88 -1.87 9.29
CA ASP A 67 10.90 -1.53 8.27
C ASP A 67 10.93 -2.54 7.13
N VAL A 68 9.79 -2.71 6.47
CA VAL A 68 9.67 -3.51 5.25
C VAL A 68 9.41 -2.55 4.09
N VAL A 69 10.23 -2.66 3.05
CA VAL A 69 10.14 -1.83 1.85
C VAL A 69 9.96 -2.75 0.66
N CYS A 70 8.96 -2.45 -0.17
CA CYS A 70 8.78 -3.07 -1.47
C CYS A 70 9.02 -2.02 -2.55
N GLU A 71 9.96 -2.27 -3.44
CA GLU A 71 10.23 -1.43 -4.61
C GLU A 71 9.87 -2.18 -5.89
N LEU A 72 9.13 -1.52 -6.77
CA LEU A 72 8.79 -1.96 -8.10
C LEU A 72 9.27 -0.91 -9.11
N SER A 73 9.92 -1.33 -10.18
CA SER A 73 10.38 -0.44 -11.25
C SER A 73 9.72 -0.79 -12.58
N GLY A 74 9.05 0.17 -13.21
CA GLY A 74 8.36 -0.01 -14.48
C GLY A 74 8.88 0.93 -15.56
N LYS A 75 9.38 0.39 -16.67
CA LYS A 75 9.81 1.18 -17.82
C LYS A 75 8.60 1.72 -18.59
N ILE A 76 8.58 3.03 -18.82
CA ILE A 76 7.52 3.69 -19.59
C ILE A 76 7.81 3.47 -21.08
N SER A 77 6.86 2.85 -21.78
CA SER A 77 6.89 2.69 -23.23
C SER A 77 6.32 3.93 -23.93
N THR A 78 6.69 4.13 -25.19
CA THR A 78 6.07 5.13 -26.06
C THR A 78 4.67 4.72 -26.52
N LYS A 79 4.28 3.45 -26.32
CA LYS A 79 2.97 2.91 -26.64
C LYS A 79 2.25 2.49 -25.35
N GLN A 80 0.93 2.45 -25.43
CA GLN A 80 0.15 1.86 -24.35
C GLN A 80 0.50 0.38 -24.15
N ALA A 81 0.49 -0.07 -22.92
CA ALA A 81 0.67 -1.46 -22.55
C ALA A 81 -0.51 -2.31 -23.02
N THR A 82 -0.32 -3.62 -23.00
CA THR A 82 -1.40 -4.57 -23.31
C THR A 82 -2.58 -4.41 -22.36
N GLN A 83 -3.77 -4.79 -22.80
CA GLN A 83 -4.97 -4.74 -21.96
C GLN A 83 -4.81 -5.55 -20.68
N LYS A 84 -4.07 -6.66 -20.74
CA LYS A 84 -3.74 -7.49 -19.56
C LYS A 84 -2.92 -6.70 -18.55
N ALA A 85 -1.87 -6.01 -19.01
CA ALA A 85 -1.02 -5.19 -18.15
C ALA A 85 -1.80 -4.00 -17.56
N GLN A 86 -2.59 -3.30 -18.38
CA GLN A 86 -3.44 -2.20 -17.89
C GLN A 86 -4.46 -2.68 -16.85
N SER A 87 -5.09 -3.84 -17.04
CA SER A 87 -6.01 -4.41 -16.04
C SER A 87 -5.29 -4.74 -14.72
N LYS A 88 -4.06 -5.25 -14.78
CA LYS A 88 -3.24 -5.52 -13.61
C LYS A 88 -2.85 -4.24 -12.85
N HIS A 89 -2.58 -3.16 -13.56
CA HIS A 89 -2.20 -1.86 -12.98
C HIS A 89 -3.40 -0.97 -12.63
N LYS A 90 -4.60 -1.35 -13.06
CA LYS A 90 -5.83 -0.58 -12.83
C LYS A 90 -6.03 -0.19 -11.36
N PRO A 91 -5.82 -1.05 -10.35
CA PRO A 91 -6.00 -0.65 -8.95
C PRO A 91 -5.10 0.51 -8.53
N LEU A 92 -3.86 0.56 -9.03
CA LEU A 92 -2.94 1.69 -8.76
C LEU A 92 -3.43 2.98 -9.44
N VAL A 93 -3.93 2.88 -10.69
CA VAL A 93 -4.52 4.00 -11.42
C VAL A 93 -5.81 4.48 -10.72
N ASP A 94 -6.64 3.57 -10.23
CA ASP A 94 -7.86 3.90 -9.48
C ASP A 94 -7.52 4.66 -8.19
N PHE A 95 -6.48 4.25 -7.47
CA PHE A 95 -5.98 4.96 -6.28
C PHE A 95 -5.56 6.39 -6.60
N LEU A 96 -4.76 6.60 -7.64
CA LEU A 96 -4.36 7.94 -8.09
C LEU A 96 -5.56 8.77 -8.55
N THR A 97 -6.48 8.17 -9.28
CA THR A 97 -7.70 8.82 -9.76
C THR A 97 -8.57 9.28 -8.58
N TRP A 98 -8.69 8.45 -7.55
CA TRP A 98 -9.39 8.82 -6.32
C TRP A 98 -8.71 9.99 -5.61
N LEU A 99 -7.36 10.00 -5.54
CA LEU A 99 -6.61 11.13 -4.97
C LEU A 99 -6.77 12.41 -5.77
N ILE A 100 -6.82 12.34 -7.12
CA ILE A 100 -7.09 13.48 -7.99
C ILE A 100 -8.41 14.16 -7.62
N GLY A 101 -9.42 13.37 -7.25
CA GLY A 101 -10.71 13.88 -6.78
C GLY A 101 -10.67 14.54 -5.38
N LYS A 102 -9.56 14.48 -4.66
CA LYS A 102 -9.40 15.06 -3.31
C LYS A 102 -8.71 16.43 -3.29
N THR A 103 -8.28 16.93 -4.43
CA THR A 103 -7.58 18.23 -4.52
C THR A 103 -8.14 19.10 -5.63
N ASP A 104 -8.21 20.40 -5.37
CA ASP A 104 -8.54 21.42 -6.37
C ASP A 104 -7.28 22.07 -6.99
N ASN A 105 -6.08 21.67 -6.52
CA ASN A 105 -4.82 22.19 -7.05
C ASN A 105 -4.57 21.65 -8.46
N CYS A 106 -4.66 22.53 -9.46
CA CYS A 106 -4.54 22.18 -10.88
C CYS A 106 -3.17 21.54 -11.22
N THR A 107 -2.09 22.01 -10.60
CA THR A 107 -0.74 21.48 -10.85
C THR A 107 -0.62 20.05 -10.33
N ILE A 108 -1.08 19.80 -9.11
CA ILE A 108 -1.06 18.46 -8.50
C ILE A 108 -1.95 17.50 -9.32
N ARG A 109 -3.16 17.93 -9.69
CA ARG A 109 -4.04 17.13 -10.56
C ARG A 109 -3.37 16.77 -11.88
N LYS A 110 -2.75 17.74 -12.55
CA LYS A 110 -2.04 17.51 -13.81
C LYS A 110 -0.91 16.50 -13.65
N ASN A 111 -0.11 16.62 -12.60
CA ASN A 111 0.99 15.69 -12.33
C ASN A 111 0.48 14.27 -12.07
N MET A 112 -0.56 14.11 -11.25
CA MET A 112 -1.16 12.79 -10.99
C MET A 112 -1.81 12.19 -12.25
N CYS A 113 -2.49 13.01 -13.07
CA CYS A 113 -3.02 12.55 -14.36
C CYS A 113 -1.90 12.06 -15.29
N SER A 114 -0.77 12.78 -15.33
CA SER A 114 0.40 12.34 -16.11
C SER A 114 0.92 10.99 -15.63
N LEU A 115 1.02 10.78 -14.31
CA LEU A 115 1.42 9.48 -13.75
C LEU A 115 0.44 8.35 -14.13
N CYS A 116 -0.87 8.60 -14.13
CA CYS A 116 -1.86 7.61 -14.59
C CYS A 116 -1.64 7.22 -16.06
N ILE A 117 -1.34 8.20 -16.92
CA ILE A 117 -1.04 7.94 -18.34
C ILE A 117 0.24 7.11 -18.47
N ASP A 118 1.29 7.50 -17.75
CA ASP A 118 2.58 6.81 -17.76
C ASP A 118 2.46 5.36 -17.27
N ILE A 119 1.69 5.10 -16.21
CA ILE A 119 1.44 3.76 -15.68
C ILE A 119 0.74 2.87 -16.72
N ASN A 120 -0.20 3.42 -17.49
CA ASN A 120 -0.85 2.69 -18.58
C ASN A 120 0.09 2.38 -19.77
N CYS A 121 1.29 2.95 -19.79
CA CYS A 121 2.35 2.66 -20.76
C CYS A 121 3.42 1.69 -20.22
N ILE A 122 3.23 1.13 -19.03
CA ILE A 122 4.12 0.13 -18.42
C ILE A 122 3.56 -1.26 -18.68
N GLU A 123 4.32 -2.12 -19.35
CA GLU A 123 3.90 -3.50 -19.60
C GLU A 123 3.99 -4.36 -18.33
N GLN A 124 5.07 -4.18 -17.57
CA GLN A 124 5.30 -4.89 -16.32
C GLN A 124 6.15 -4.04 -15.39
N PHE A 125 5.87 -4.11 -14.09
CA PHE A 125 6.80 -3.65 -13.07
C PHE A 125 7.73 -4.81 -12.71
N ASP A 126 9.03 -4.53 -12.70
CA ASP A 126 10.05 -5.49 -12.30
C ASP A 126 10.19 -5.49 -10.78
N LEU A 127 10.27 -6.69 -10.23
CA LEU A 127 10.60 -6.98 -8.84
C LEU A 127 12.11 -7.18 -8.75
N THR A 128 12.88 -6.10 -8.92
CA THR A 128 14.34 -6.14 -8.99
C THR A 128 14.91 -6.76 -7.71
N ASP A 129 15.74 -7.79 -7.85
CA ASP A 129 16.40 -8.52 -6.76
C ASP A 129 15.44 -9.11 -5.69
N SER A 130 14.18 -9.29 -6.05
CA SER A 130 13.14 -9.84 -5.17
C SER A 130 13.00 -11.36 -5.36
N PRO A 131 12.73 -12.12 -4.29
CA PRO A 131 12.37 -13.53 -4.41
C PRO A 131 10.95 -13.76 -4.95
N PHE A 132 10.17 -12.70 -5.18
CA PHE A 132 8.80 -12.78 -5.67
C PHE A 132 8.76 -12.72 -7.19
N GLU A 133 7.90 -13.53 -7.80
CA GLU A 133 7.75 -13.63 -9.26
C GLU A 133 6.63 -12.74 -9.79
N ASP A 134 5.71 -12.32 -8.93
CA ASP A 134 4.53 -11.54 -9.31
C ASP A 134 4.11 -10.54 -8.22
N TYR A 135 3.23 -9.61 -8.59
CA TYR A 135 2.68 -8.58 -7.71
C TYR A 135 1.22 -8.30 -8.05
N GLU A 136 0.48 -7.84 -7.08
CA GLU A 136 -0.87 -7.29 -7.22
C GLU A 136 -1.01 -6.00 -6.39
N PHE A 137 -1.91 -5.13 -6.81
CA PHE A 137 -2.21 -3.88 -6.11
C PHE A 137 -3.58 -3.95 -5.44
N PHE A 138 -3.62 -3.72 -4.15
CA PHE A 138 -4.85 -3.64 -3.35
C PHE A 138 -4.91 -2.32 -2.57
N PRO A 139 -5.44 -1.24 -3.16
CA PRO A 139 -5.57 0.05 -2.47
C PRO A 139 -6.78 0.04 -1.52
N MET A 140 -6.66 -0.69 -0.43
CA MET A 140 -7.73 -0.89 0.54
C MET A 140 -8.31 0.43 1.06
N GLY A 141 -9.64 0.52 1.13
CA GLY A 141 -10.37 1.65 1.69
C GLY A 141 -10.74 2.75 0.69
N ILE A 142 -10.43 2.59 -0.61
CA ILE A 142 -11.02 3.43 -1.65
C ILE A 142 -12.25 2.75 -2.26
N PRO A 143 -13.19 3.51 -2.89
CA PRO A 143 -14.37 2.92 -3.53
C PRO A 143 -14.03 1.81 -4.52
N GLY A 144 -14.69 0.67 -4.40
CA GLY A 144 -14.41 -0.53 -5.19
C GLY A 144 -13.34 -1.45 -4.60
N TYR A 145 -12.69 -1.03 -3.51
CA TYR A 145 -11.68 -1.80 -2.76
C TYR A 145 -11.97 -1.74 -1.25
N ASP A 146 -13.24 -1.65 -0.89
CA ASP A 146 -13.71 -1.46 0.49
C ASP A 146 -13.65 -2.75 1.32
N GLY A 147 -13.60 -3.91 0.66
CA GLY A 147 -13.68 -5.20 1.31
C GLY A 147 -12.31 -5.74 1.71
N HIS A 148 -11.93 -5.64 2.99
CA HIS A 148 -10.78 -6.38 3.51
C HIS A 148 -10.93 -7.90 3.28
N ALA A 149 -12.16 -8.42 3.43
CA ALA A 149 -12.46 -9.82 3.22
C ALA A 149 -12.25 -10.24 1.77
N GLU A 150 -12.73 -9.48 0.79
CA GLU A 150 -12.57 -9.80 -0.63
C GLU A 150 -11.09 -9.79 -1.06
N CYS A 151 -10.30 -8.82 -0.57
CA CYS A 151 -8.85 -8.79 -0.84
C CYS A 151 -8.13 -10.00 -0.23
N LEU A 152 -8.53 -10.44 0.96
CA LEU A 152 -7.93 -11.57 1.66
C LEU A 152 -8.42 -12.92 1.12
N GLU A 153 -9.69 -13.03 0.71
CA GLU A 153 -10.25 -14.26 0.15
C GLU A 153 -9.74 -14.59 -1.25
N GLN A 154 -9.58 -13.59 -2.09
CA GLN A 154 -9.39 -13.82 -3.52
C GLN A 154 -7.98 -14.20 -3.93
N SER A 155 -6.93 -13.82 -3.22
CA SER A 155 -5.59 -13.98 -3.78
C SER A 155 -4.54 -14.67 -2.91
N MET A 156 -4.48 -14.39 -1.62
CA MET A 156 -3.27 -14.77 -0.85
C MET A 156 -3.48 -15.91 0.15
N LEU A 157 -4.64 -16.02 0.78
CA LEU A 157 -4.81 -16.87 1.95
C LEU A 157 -5.48 -18.22 1.67
N LYS A 158 -6.27 -18.32 0.61
CA LYS A 158 -7.07 -19.51 0.29
C LYS A 158 -6.25 -20.81 0.10
N HIS A 159 -5.02 -20.68 -0.34
CA HIS A 159 -4.11 -21.81 -0.59
C HIS A 159 -2.84 -21.74 0.24
N ALA A 160 -2.80 -20.87 1.26
CA ALA A 160 -1.67 -20.74 2.14
C ALA A 160 -1.47 -22.05 2.96
N THR A 161 -0.27 -22.57 2.99
CA THR A 161 0.14 -23.66 3.89
C THR A 161 0.70 -23.13 5.20
N GLU A 162 1.31 -21.95 5.14
CA GLU A 162 1.84 -21.22 6.30
C GLU A 162 1.46 -19.76 6.21
N MET A 163 1.18 -19.13 7.36
CA MET A 163 0.86 -17.72 7.50
C MET A 163 1.66 -17.12 8.65
N LEU A 164 2.47 -16.12 8.34
CA LEU A 164 3.18 -15.31 9.33
C LEU A 164 2.61 -13.89 9.32
N VAL A 165 2.10 -13.46 10.47
CA VAL A 165 1.62 -12.09 10.68
C VAL A 165 2.60 -11.37 11.61
N ILE A 166 3.12 -10.23 11.16
CA ILE A 166 3.99 -9.36 11.97
C ILE A 166 3.33 -7.99 12.03
N SER A 167 2.76 -7.65 13.17
CA SER A 167 2.08 -6.36 13.35
C SER A 167 2.10 -5.92 14.81
N PRO A 168 2.54 -4.68 15.11
CA PRO A 168 2.49 -4.16 16.47
C PRO A 168 1.07 -3.85 16.96
N PHE A 169 0.13 -3.69 16.04
CA PHE A 169 -1.27 -3.42 16.31
C PHE A 169 -2.11 -4.46 15.60
N VAL A 170 -2.96 -5.15 16.31
CA VAL A 170 -3.82 -6.17 15.77
C VAL A 170 -5.28 -5.90 16.17
N ASP A 171 -6.17 -6.15 15.23
CA ASP A 171 -7.61 -6.11 15.42
C ASP A 171 -8.16 -7.54 15.33
N THR A 172 -8.89 -7.97 16.33
CA THR A 172 -9.41 -9.35 16.41
C THR A 172 -10.33 -9.68 15.24
N HIS A 173 -11.12 -8.71 14.76
CA HIS A 173 -12.03 -8.93 13.64
C HIS A 173 -11.25 -9.24 12.35
N ILE A 174 -10.22 -8.47 12.05
CA ILE A 174 -9.34 -8.72 10.89
C ILE A 174 -8.62 -10.06 11.03
N LEU A 175 -8.08 -10.36 12.21
CA LEU A 175 -7.42 -11.66 12.45
C LEU A 175 -8.37 -12.84 12.25
N ASN A 176 -9.62 -12.74 12.72
CA ASN A 176 -10.64 -13.75 12.49
C ASN A 176 -10.91 -13.96 10.99
N GLN A 177 -11.02 -12.89 10.22
CA GLN A 177 -11.17 -12.99 8.76
C GLN A 177 -9.96 -13.68 8.11
N MET A 178 -8.74 -13.28 8.45
CA MET A 178 -7.52 -13.90 7.92
C MET A 178 -7.45 -15.39 8.25
N VAL A 179 -7.77 -15.77 9.49
CA VAL A 179 -7.77 -17.16 9.94
C VAL A 179 -8.85 -17.98 9.23
N SER A 180 -10.04 -17.41 9.02
CA SER A 180 -11.12 -18.07 8.30
C SER A 180 -10.82 -18.30 6.82
N CYS A 181 -10.06 -17.40 6.19
CA CYS A 181 -9.65 -17.56 4.79
C CYS A 181 -8.48 -18.54 4.60
N SER A 182 -7.69 -18.80 5.65
CA SER A 182 -6.48 -19.64 5.62
C SER A 182 -6.70 -21.01 6.29
N HIS A 183 -7.77 -21.71 5.92
CA HIS A 183 -8.09 -23.02 6.46
C HIS A 183 -6.94 -24.02 6.28
N GLY A 184 -6.50 -24.65 7.39
CA GLY A 184 -5.42 -25.64 7.38
C GLY A 184 -4.00 -25.07 7.37
N ALA A 185 -3.81 -23.76 7.22
CA ALA A 185 -2.49 -23.17 7.32
C ALA A 185 -1.97 -23.20 8.75
N ARG A 186 -0.66 -23.45 8.89
CA ARG A 186 0.05 -23.12 10.14
C ARG A 186 0.11 -21.61 10.29
N LYS A 187 -0.23 -21.09 11.48
CA LYS A 187 -0.39 -19.65 11.71
C LYS A 187 0.51 -19.18 12.82
N THR A 188 1.33 -18.16 12.55
CA THR A 188 2.22 -17.54 13.52
C THR A 188 1.96 -16.05 13.59
N LEU A 189 1.84 -15.50 14.79
CA LEU A 189 1.69 -14.07 15.04
C LEU A 189 2.86 -13.54 15.84
N ILE A 190 3.47 -12.46 15.35
CA ILE A 190 4.44 -11.65 16.11
C ILE A 190 3.82 -10.28 16.35
N THR A 191 3.57 -9.94 17.63
CA THR A 191 2.90 -8.69 17.99
C THR A 191 3.38 -8.17 19.34
N ARG A 192 2.97 -6.95 19.72
CA ARG A 192 3.27 -6.40 21.05
C ARG A 192 2.53 -7.16 22.16
N HIS A 193 3.17 -7.35 23.28
CA HIS A 193 2.56 -7.98 24.46
C HIS A 193 1.20 -7.35 24.83
N ALA A 194 1.10 -6.01 24.81
CA ALA A 194 -0.14 -5.29 25.12
C ALA A 194 -1.31 -5.55 24.16
N SER A 195 -1.04 -6.13 22.98
CA SER A 195 -2.06 -6.45 21.98
C SER A 195 -2.55 -7.90 22.07
N VAL A 196 -1.96 -8.73 22.93
CA VAL A 196 -2.27 -10.16 23.06
C VAL A 196 -3.46 -10.35 23.99
N THR A 197 -4.51 -10.99 23.50
CA THR A 197 -5.68 -11.45 24.26
C THR A 197 -5.77 -12.96 24.20
N GLN A 198 -6.54 -13.58 25.12
CA GLN A 198 -6.77 -15.02 25.07
C GLN A 198 -7.46 -15.48 23.78
N GLU A 199 -8.32 -14.64 23.23
CA GLU A 199 -8.96 -14.89 21.94
C GLU A 199 -7.93 -14.97 20.80
N ILE A 200 -7.00 -14.04 20.74
CA ILE A 200 -5.91 -14.03 19.74
C ILE A 200 -5.02 -15.28 19.90
N ILE A 201 -4.66 -15.64 21.13
CA ILE A 201 -3.88 -16.85 21.39
C ILE A 201 -4.59 -18.10 20.82
N ASN A 202 -5.88 -18.20 21.06
CA ASN A 202 -6.66 -19.34 20.58
C ASN A 202 -6.76 -19.37 19.04
N LEU A 203 -6.89 -18.21 18.38
CA LEU A 203 -6.93 -18.09 16.92
C LEU A 203 -5.65 -18.61 16.24
N PHE A 204 -4.50 -18.44 16.89
CA PHE A 204 -3.19 -18.83 16.38
C PHE A 204 -2.68 -20.14 17.00
N ASN A 205 -3.53 -20.93 17.65
CA ASN A 205 -3.15 -22.22 18.24
C ASN A 205 -1.93 -22.13 19.17
N ASN A 206 -1.82 -21.06 19.96
CA ASN A 206 -0.70 -20.71 20.82
C ASN A 206 0.62 -20.33 20.11
N GLU A 207 0.64 -20.14 18.81
CA GLU A 207 1.81 -19.63 18.06
C GLU A 207 1.82 -18.08 18.02
N VAL A 208 1.83 -17.45 19.20
CA VAL A 208 1.90 -15.99 19.37
C VAL A 208 3.19 -15.63 20.08
N TYR A 209 3.96 -14.74 19.48
CA TYR A 209 5.24 -14.29 19.99
C TYR A 209 5.23 -12.78 20.25
N THR A 210 5.83 -12.38 21.35
CA THR A 210 6.02 -10.98 21.72
C THR A 210 7.49 -10.69 21.87
N PRO A 211 8.07 -9.70 21.18
CA PRO A 211 9.44 -9.29 21.37
C PRO A 211 9.68 -8.63 22.72
#